data_0b077caca27f3633c64be75aaff23e61
#
_entry.id   0b077caca27f3633c64be75aaff23e61
#
_cell.length_a   1.000
_cell.length_b   1.000
_cell.length_c   1.000
_cell.angle_alpha   90.00
_cell.angle_beta   90.00
_cell.angle_gamma   90.00
#
_symmetry.space_group_name_H-M   'P 1'
#
loop_
_entity.id
_entity.type
_entity.pdbx_description
1 polymer ?
#
loop_
_entity_poly.entity_id
_entity_poly.type
_entity_poly.pdbx_seq_one_letter_code
_entity_poly.pdbx_strand_id
1 'polypeptide(L)'
;MKVTNPGKKDLEQLVILENETFPTAEAASRESIERRFKTHRETFWVLKKSGRIIAGINGMTTNERDLCDAMYAGEELYDKKGSWLMIFGVSTLPEYQHNGYASKVMHEVVQEAARCKLDGVVLTCKENMIPFYAQFGFVDEGMCDSQHGGAVWHQMRLEKSNIKRDYKSEVLDCIVTVVIAAVLAFLIGHFVILNCNVPTGSMLETIQLDDNIIGSRLTYKFSDPERGDIAIF
;
A
#
# COMPACT_ATOMS: atom_id res chain seq x y z
N MET A 1 -12.56 -0.66 9.19
CA MET A 1 -12.11 -1.63 8.16
C MET A 1 -11.01 -0.97 7.36
N LYS A 2 -9.89 -1.69 7.12
CA LYS A 2 -8.73 -1.21 6.36
C LYS A 2 -8.76 -1.81 4.96
N VAL A 3 -8.39 -1.05 3.93
CA VAL A 3 -8.15 -1.54 2.58
C VAL A 3 -6.78 -2.20 2.56
N THR A 4 -6.65 -3.34 1.92
CA THR A 4 -5.40 -4.12 1.83
C THR A 4 -5.31 -4.82 0.48
N ASN A 5 -4.11 -5.27 0.11
CA ASN A 5 -3.99 -6.21 -1.01
C ASN A 5 -4.50 -7.59 -0.59
N PRO A 6 -5.12 -8.35 -1.50
CA PRO A 6 -5.63 -9.67 -1.20
C PRO A 6 -4.48 -10.69 -0.99
N GLY A 7 -4.70 -11.64 -0.10
CA GLY A 7 -3.78 -12.77 0.12
C GLY A 7 -3.99 -13.89 -0.92
N LYS A 8 -3.06 -14.86 -0.99
CA LYS A 8 -3.16 -15.98 -1.96
C LYS A 8 -4.47 -16.77 -1.87
N LYS A 9 -5.11 -16.82 -0.70
CA LYS A 9 -6.37 -17.56 -0.46
C LYS A 9 -7.62 -16.78 -0.90
N ASP A 10 -7.48 -15.55 -1.33
CA ASP A 10 -8.61 -14.67 -1.61
C ASP A 10 -9.12 -14.75 -3.06
N LEU A 11 -8.45 -15.50 -3.94
CA LEU A 11 -8.78 -15.60 -5.35
C LEU A 11 -10.25 -15.96 -5.60
N GLU A 12 -10.77 -16.96 -4.89
CA GLU A 12 -12.17 -17.37 -5.03
C GLU A 12 -13.13 -16.23 -4.67
N GLN A 13 -12.82 -15.48 -3.64
CA GLN A 13 -13.64 -14.34 -3.23
C GLN A 13 -13.60 -13.18 -4.23
N LEU A 14 -12.48 -13.00 -4.94
CA LEU A 14 -12.36 -11.99 -6.01
C LEU A 14 -13.23 -12.39 -7.22
N VAL A 15 -13.23 -13.67 -7.60
CA VAL A 15 -14.08 -14.18 -8.67
C VAL A 15 -15.57 -14.03 -8.32
N ILE A 16 -15.95 -14.35 -7.07
CA ILE A 16 -17.33 -14.16 -6.58
C ILE A 16 -17.70 -12.67 -6.62
N LEU A 17 -16.84 -11.80 -6.11
CA LEU A 17 -17.06 -10.36 -6.10
C LEU A 17 -17.32 -9.82 -7.52
N GLU A 18 -16.53 -10.23 -8.49
CA GLU A 18 -16.68 -9.84 -9.89
C GLU A 18 -18.03 -10.28 -10.46
N ASN A 19 -18.35 -11.57 -10.34
CA ASN A 19 -19.57 -12.16 -10.90
C ASN A 19 -20.86 -11.63 -10.24
N GLU A 20 -20.81 -11.29 -8.96
CA GLU A 20 -21.98 -10.73 -8.25
C GLU A 20 -22.15 -9.22 -8.49
N THR A 21 -21.11 -8.54 -8.97
CA THR A 21 -21.14 -7.08 -9.19
C THR A 21 -21.46 -6.70 -10.61
N PHE A 22 -20.89 -7.40 -11.59
CA PHE A 22 -21.01 -7.04 -13.00
C PHE A 22 -21.98 -7.95 -13.77
N PRO A 23 -22.70 -7.39 -14.79
CA PRO A 23 -23.42 -8.22 -15.75
C PRO A 23 -22.46 -9.21 -16.43
N THR A 24 -22.96 -10.40 -16.78
CA THR A 24 -22.15 -11.48 -17.38
C THR A 24 -21.37 -11.04 -18.63
N ALA A 25 -21.91 -10.08 -19.41
CA ALA A 25 -21.24 -9.57 -20.61
C ALA A 25 -20.05 -8.63 -20.30
N GLU A 26 -19.99 -8.08 -19.08
CA GLU A 26 -18.98 -7.12 -18.64
C GLU A 26 -18.01 -7.72 -17.60
N ALA A 27 -18.43 -8.78 -16.90
CA ALA A 27 -17.62 -9.44 -15.90
C ALA A 27 -16.35 -10.07 -16.51
N ALA A 28 -15.21 -9.86 -15.85
CA ALA A 28 -13.99 -10.56 -16.24
C ALA A 28 -14.13 -12.07 -15.96
N SER A 29 -13.65 -12.90 -16.90
CA SER A 29 -13.65 -14.34 -16.70
C SER A 29 -12.77 -14.75 -15.51
N ARG A 30 -13.05 -15.93 -14.93
CA ARG A 30 -12.23 -16.51 -13.87
C ARG A 30 -10.76 -16.56 -14.28
N GLU A 31 -10.48 -17.00 -15.51
CA GLU A 31 -9.13 -17.14 -16.04
C GLU A 31 -8.41 -15.78 -16.11
N SER A 32 -9.14 -14.71 -16.50
CA SER A 32 -8.61 -13.35 -16.54
C SER A 32 -8.26 -12.84 -15.14
N ILE A 33 -9.15 -13.03 -14.16
CA ILE A 33 -8.89 -12.63 -12.76
C ILE A 33 -7.71 -13.43 -12.21
N GLU A 34 -7.64 -14.73 -12.43
CA GLU A 34 -6.55 -15.58 -11.96
C GLU A 34 -5.21 -15.17 -12.56
N ARG A 35 -5.16 -14.88 -13.86
CA ARG A 35 -3.98 -14.42 -14.57
C ARG A 35 -3.48 -13.10 -13.99
N ARG A 36 -4.35 -12.07 -13.90
CA ARG A 36 -4.03 -10.76 -13.30
C ARG A 36 -3.56 -10.92 -11.86
N PHE A 37 -4.25 -11.71 -11.06
CA PHE A 37 -3.92 -11.96 -9.66
C PHE A 37 -2.56 -12.64 -9.47
N LYS A 38 -2.14 -13.50 -10.40
CA LYS A 38 -0.80 -14.13 -10.39
C LYS A 38 0.29 -13.16 -10.81
N THR A 39 0.01 -12.30 -11.80
CA THR A 39 1.00 -11.41 -12.44
C THR A 39 1.22 -10.13 -11.64
N HIS A 40 0.13 -9.47 -11.20
CA HIS A 40 0.20 -8.15 -10.56
C HIS A 40 -0.80 -8.02 -9.39
N ARG A 41 -0.72 -8.92 -8.43
CA ARG A 41 -1.59 -8.92 -7.23
C ARG A 41 -1.54 -7.62 -6.45
N GLU A 42 -0.46 -6.88 -6.50
CA GLU A 42 -0.26 -5.58 -5.86
C GLU A 42 -1.23 -4.50 -6.37
N THR A 43 -1.78 -4.66 -7.55
CA THR A 43 -2.79 -3.75 -8.13
C THR A 43 -4.23 -4.22 -7.90
N PHE A 44 -4.42 -5.04 -6.88
CA PHE A 44 -5.73 -5.38 -6.31
C PHE A 44 -5.83 -4.78 -4.91
N TRP A 45 -6.90 -4.05 -4.66
CA TRP A 45 -7.24 -3.47 -3.37
C TRP A 45 -8.57 -4.00 -2.93
N VAL A 46 -8.65 -4.53 -1.71
CA VAL A 46 -9.88 -5.14 -1.18
C VAL A 46 -10.22 -4.61 0.19
N LEU A 47 -11.52 -4.50 0.44
CA LEU A 47 -12.09 -4.22 1.75
C LEU A 47 -12.77 -5.47 2.27
N LYS A 48 -12.38 -5.91 3.48
CA LYS A 48 -12.95 -7.10 4.13
C LYS A 48 -13.78 -6.74 5.34
N LYS A 49 -14.90 -7.46 5.49
CA LYS A 49 -15.75 -7.45 6.69
C LYS A 49 -15.90 -8.89 7.17
N SER A 50 -15.50 -9.16 8.42
CA SER A 50 -15.54 -10.51 9.01
C SER A 50 -14.90 -11.61 8.12
N GLY A 51 -13.76 -11.27 7.48
CA GLY A 51 -13.03 -12.21 6.61
C GLY A 51 -13.56 -12.33 5.17
N ARG A 52 -14.74 -11.79 4.85
CA ARG A 52 -15.31 -11.77 3.50
C ARG A 52 -14.90 -10.48 2.77
N ILE A 53 -14.49 -10.58 1.51
CA ILE A 53 -14.30 -9.43 0.62
C ILE A 53 -15.67 -8.88 0.25
N ILE A 54 -15.90 -7.59 0.53
CA ILE A 54 -17.19 -6.93 0.27
C ILE A 54 -17.10 -5.84 -0.80
N ALA A 55 -15.90 -5.32 -1.04
CA ALA A 55 -15.61 -4.36 -2.10
C ALA A 55 -14.16 -4.52 -2.55
N GLY A 56 -13.87 -4.16 -3.79
CA GLY A 56 -12.52 -4.21 -4.34
C GLY A 56 -12.37 -3.39 -5.60
N ILE A 57 -11.12 -3.11 -5.93
CA ILE A 57 -10.69 -2.50 -7.18
C ILE A 57 -9.54 -3.34 -7.71
N ASN A 58 -9.51 -3.57 -9.02
CA ASN A 58 -8.39 -4.20 -9.69
C ASN A 58 -7.97 -3.39 -10.92
N GLY A 59 -6.70 -3.50 -11.25
CA GLY A 59 -6.12 -2.78 -12.37
C GLY A 59 -4.72 -3.26 -12.70
N MET A 60 -3.98 -2.52 -13.50
CA MET A 60 -2.57 -2.77 -13.75
C MET A 60 -1.79 -1.46 -13.93
N THR A 61 -0.49 -1.49 -13.69
CA THR A 61 0.42 -0.41 -14.05
C THR A 61 0.96 -0.61 -15.46
N THR A 62 1.13 0.50 -16.20
CA THR A 62 1.62 0.51 -17.59
C THR A 62 2.28 1.84 -17.91
N ASN A 63 2.98 1.93 -19.04
CA ASN A 63 3.47 3.19 -19.59
C ASN A 63 2.51 3.78 -20.64
N GLU A 64 1.47 3.05 -21.02
CA GLU A 64 0.42 3.57 -21.87
C GLU A 64 -0.39 4.65 -21.17
N ARG A 65 -0.75 5.70 -21.91
CA ARG A 65 -1.51 6.82 -21.36
C ARG A 65 -3.02 6.55 -21.31
N ASP A 66 -3.51 5.77 -22.25
CA ASP A 66 -4.94 5.49 -22.42
C ASP A 66 -5.26 4.03 -22.18
N LEU A 67 -6.43 3.77 -21.61
CA LEU A 67 -6.92 2.42 -21.37
C LEU A 67 -7.48 1.85 -22.67
N CYS A 68 -7.04 0.66 -23.07
CA CYS A 68 -7.49 -0.03 -24.27
C CYS A 68 -7.93 -1.47 -23.99
N ASP A 69 -8.76 -2.03 -24.88
CA ASP A 69 -9.33 -3.37 -24.72
C ASP A 69 -8.27 -4.49 -24.66
N ALA A 70 -7.09 -4.29 -25.29
CA ALA A 70 -5.96 -5.24 -25.19
C ALA A 70 -5.50 -5.47 -23.74
N MET A 71 -5.62 -4.48 -22.87
CA MET A 71 -5.25 -4.59 -21.44
C MET A 71 -6.17 -5.51 -20.65
N TYR A 72 -7.41 -5.68 -21.09
CA TYR A 72 -8.34 -6.65 -20.49
C TYR A 72 -8.05 -8.09 -20.95
N ALA A 73 -7.53 -8.23 -22.17
CA ALA A 73 -7.31 -9.53 -22.81
C ALA A 73 -6.00 -10.20 -22.37
N GLY A 74 -4.95 -9.42 -22.10
CA GLY A 74 -3.62 -9.94 -21.80
C GLY A 74 -2.81 -9.04 -20.85
N GLU A 75 -1.56 -9.45 -20.62
CA GLU A 75 -0.63 -8.78 -19.72
C GLU A 75 0.56 -8.15 -20.48
N GLU A 76 0.49 -8.07 -21.80
CA GLU A 76 1.58 -7.62 -22.67
C GLU A 76 1.96 -6.15 -22.40
N LEU A 77 0.97 -5.34 -22.00
CA LEU A 77 1.15 -3.93 -21.66
C LEU A 77 1.42 -3.69 -20.16
N TYR A 78 1.47 -4.75 -19.35
CA TYR A 78 1.82 -4.62 -17.93
C TYR A 78 3.29 -4.25 -17.77
N ASP A 79 3.53 -3.18 -17.02
CA ASP A 79 4.86 -2.82 -16.52
C ASP A 79 4.75 -2.50 -15.02
N LYS A 80 5.46 -3.28 -14.21
CA LYS A 80 5.50 -3.05 -12.75
C LYS A 80 6.01 -1.65 -12.37
N LYS A 81 6.82 -1.03 -13.23
CA LYS A 81 7.35 0.33 -13.06
C LYS A 81 6.60 1.35 -13.92
N GLY A 82 5.50 0.94 -14.52
CA GLY A 82 4.67 1.81 -15.33
C GLY A 82 4.22 3.05 -14.58
N SER A 83 4.11 4.15 -15.27
CA SER A 83 3.79 5.46 -14.69
C SER A 83 2.29 5.74 -14.60
N TRP A 84 1.44 4.92 -15.20
CA TRP A 84 0.00 5.03 -15.17
C TRP A 84 -0.64 3.81 -14.51
N LEU A 85 -1.70 4.03 -13.72
CA LEU A 85 -2.55 2.97 -13.19
C LEU A 85 -3.85 2.90 -14.00
N MET A 86 -4.08 1.78 -14.67
CA MET A 86 -5.33 1.47 -15.37
C MET A 86 -6.25 0.66 -14.44
N ILE A 87 -7.42 1.18 -14.11
CA ILE A 87 -8.42 0.48 -13.30
C ILE A 87 -9.36 -0.29 -14.23
N PHE A 88 -9.48 -1.58 -14.01
CA PHE A 88 -10.32 -2.48 -14.80
C PHE A 88 -11.72 -2.67 -14.21
N GLY A 89 -11.84 -2.69 -12.90
CA GLY A 89 -13.11 -2.90 -12.22
C GLY A 89 -13.14 -2.29 -10.84
N VAL A 90 -14.29 -1.73 -10.51
CA VAL A 90 -14.64 -1.21 -9.17
C VAL A 90 -15.87 -1.97 -8.71
N SER A 91 -15.71 -2.88 -7.78
CA SER A 91 -16.71 -3.87 -7.39
C SER A 91 -17.16 -3.66 -5.95
N THR A 92 -18.45 -3.84 -5.70
CA THR A 92 -19.01 -3.91 -4.34
C THR A 92 -20.18 -4.87 -4.36
N LEU A 93 -20.19 -5.86 -3.49
CA LEU A 93 -21.28 -6.83 -3.37
C LEU A 93 -22.63 -6.11 -3.22
N PRO A 94 -23.69 -6.58 -3.89
CA PRO A 94 -25.00 -5.90 -3.92
C PRO A 94 -25.52 -5.50 -2.54
N GLU A 95 -25.44 -6.38 -1.56
CA GLU A 95 -25.90 -6.14 -0.19
C GLU A 95 -25.07 -5.11 0.60
N TYR A 96 -23.91 -4.70 0.04
CA TYR A 96 -23.02 -3.69 0.63
C TYR A 96 -22.93 -2.39 -0.17
N GLN A 97 -23.66 -2.28 -1.30
CA GLN A 97 -23.71 -1.05 -2.08
C GLN A 97 -24.33 0.10 -1.28
N HIS A 98 -24.13 1.32 -1.75
CA HIS A 98 -24.64 2.58 -1.13
C HIS A 98 -24.17 2.84 0.32
N ASN A 99 -23.14 2.13 0.80
CA ASN A 99 -22.56 2.31 2.14
C ASN A 99 -21.16 2.99 2.10
N GLY A 100 -20.76 3.55 0.95
CA GLY A 100 -19.48 4.24 0.80
C GLY A 100 -18.23 3.32 0.72
N TYR A 101 -18.43 2.01 0.59
CA TYR A 101 -17.29 1.08 0.55
C TYR A 101 -16.45 1.20 -0.72
N ALA A 102 -17.08 1.37 -1.89
CA ALA A 102 -16.39 1.69 -3.14
C ALA A 102 -15.57 2.97 -3.03
N SER A 103 -16.15 4.03 -2.46
CA SER A 103 -15.47 5.31 -2.24
C SER A 103 -14.25 5.14 -1.33
N LYS A 104 -14.36 4.31 -0.29
CA LYS A 104 -13.25 4.03 0.62
C LYS A 104 -12.09 3.32 -0.08
N VAL A 105 -12.37 2.33 -0.94
CA VAL A 105 -11.34 1.64 -1.71
C VAL A 105 -10.74 2.58 -2.75
N MET A 106 -11.55 3.37 -3.48
CA MET A 106 -11.09 4.33 -4.47
C MET A 106 -10.16 5.38 -3.85
N HIS A 107 -10.52 5.91 -2.68
CA HIS A 107 -9.68 6.86 -1.96
C HIS A 107 -8.29 6.26 -1.68
N GLU A 108 -8.21 5.02 -1.18
CA GLU A 108 -6.92 4.35 -0.92
C GLU A 108 -6.11 4.14 -2.21
N VAL A 109 -6.77 3.75 -3.32
CA VAL A 109 -6.11 3.58 -4.63
C VAL A 109 -5.50 4.89 -5.11
N VAL A 110 -6.24 6.01 -5.00
CA VAL A 110 -5.76 7.34 -5.37
C VAL A 110 -4.57 7.76 -4.50
N GLN A 111 -4.62 7.51 -3.18
CA GLN A 111 -3.50 7.80 -2.28
C GLN A 111 -2.29 6.93 -2.57
N GLU A 112 -2.49 5.66 -2.93
CA GLU A 112 -1.40 4.77 -3.34
C GLU A 112 -0.73 5.26 -4.63
N ALA A 113 -1.52 5.68 -5.64
CA ALA A 113 -0.99 6.28 -6.86
C ALA A 113 -0.12 7.51 -6.55
N ALA A 114 -0.52 8.35 -5.58
CA ALA A 114 0.26 9.49 -5.11
C ALA A 114 1.56 9.07 -4.42
N ARG A 115 1.51 8.04 -3.55
CA ARG A 115 2.70 7.49 -2.84
C ARG A 115 3.71 6.91 -3.83
N CYS A 116 3.22 6.16 -4.82
CA CYS A 116 4.03 5.58 -5.89
C CYS A 116 4.50 6.62 -6.92
N LYS A 117 4.07 7.88 -6.80
CA LYS A 117 4.41 8.99 -7.70
C LYS A 117 4.01 8.73 -9.16
N LEU A 118 2.93 8.00 -9.37
CA LEU A 118 2.40 7.74 -10.71
C LEU A 118 2.01 9.06 -11.38
N ASP A 119 2.00 9.08 -12.70
CA ASP A 119 1.57 10.24 -13.49
C ASP A 119 0.06 10.41 -13.47
N GLY A 120 -0.67 9.33 -13.21
CA GLY A 120 -2.11 9.38 -12.97
C GLY A 120 -2.78 8.01 -12.92
N VAL A 121 -4.11 8.08 -12.86
CA VAL A 121 -5.02 6.92 -12.82
C VAL A 121 -6.04 7.08 -13.95
N VAL A 122 -6.31 6.03 -14.70
CA VAL A 122 -7.27 6.00 -15.79
C VAL A 122 -8.27 4.87 -15.58
N LEU A 123 -9.52 5.11 -15.90
CA LEU A 123 -10.57 4.11 -15.93
C LEU A 123 -11.57 4.41 -17.03
N THR A 124 -12.41 3.43 -17.35
CA THR A 124 -13.60 3.65 -18.16
C THR A 124 -14.86 3.41 -17.31
N CYS A 125 -15.89 4.19 -17.54
CA CYS A 125 -17.17 4.04 -16.85
C CYS A 125 -18.36 4.36 -17.74
N LYS A 126 -19.55 3.95 -17.31
CA LYS A 126 -20.82 4.37 -17.93
C LYS A 126 -21.12 5.81 -17.54
N GLU A 127 -21.86 6.54 -18.39
CA GLU A 127 -22.21 7.94 -18.21
C GLU A 127 -22.79 8.24 -16.81
N ASN A 128 -23.67 7.39 -16.31
CA ASN A 128 -24.29 7.54 -14.99
C ASN A 128 -23.30 7.43 -13.81
N MET A 129 -22.06 6.92 -14.05
CA MET A 129 -21.02 6.80 -13.03
C MET A 129 -20.02 7.96 -13.05
N ILE A 130 -20.06 8.84 -14.04
CA ILE A 130 -19.19 10.02 -14.13
C ILE A 130 -19.20 10.85 -12.83
N PRO A 131 -20.37 11.20 -12.23
CA PRO A 131 -20.39 11.97 -10.98
C PRO A 131 -19.73 11.24 -9.80
N PHE A 132 -19.77 9.90 -9.78
CA PHE A 132 -19.09 9.13 -8.74
C PHE A 132 -17.56 9.25 -8.82
N TYR A 133 -16.99 9.20 -10.02
CA TYR A 133 -15.53 9.32 -10.18
C TYR A 133 -15.05 10.77 -10.10
N ALA A 134 -15.85 11.73 -10.56
CA ALA A 134 -15.52 13.16 -10.48
C ALA A 134 -15.28 13.65 -9.04
N GLN A 135 -15.93 13.07 -8.02
CA GLN A 135 -15.70 13.42 -6.61
C GLN A 135 -14.25 13.13 -6.14
N PHE A 136 -13.51 12.22 -6.81
CA PHE A 136 -12.11 11.91 -6.53
C PHE A 136 -11.13 12.76 -7.37
N GLY A 137 -11.65 13.64 -8.22
CA GLY A 137 -10.86 14.50 -9.10
C GLY A 137 -10.63 13.94 -10.50
N PHE A 138 -11.28 12.83 -10.87
CA PHE A 138 -11.26 12.34 -12.25
C PHE A 138 -12.00 13.31 -13.17
N VAL A 139 -11.44 13.52 -14.34
CA VAL A 139 -12.02 14.35 -15.43
C VAL A 139 -12.53 13.41 -16.52
N ASP A 140 -13.75 13.65 -16.99
CA ASP A 140 -14.30 12.95 -18.15
C ASP A 140 -13.64 13.44 -19.44
N GLU A 141 -13.03 12.53 -20.19
CA GLU A 141 -12.41 12.80 -21.48
C GLU A 141 -13.36 12.49 -22.68
N GLY A 142 -14.59 12.10 -22.36
CA GLY A 142 -15.60 11.75 -23.33
C GLY A 142 -15.68 10.26 -23.65
N MET A 143 -16.47 9.92 -24.65
CA MET A 143 -16.64 8.54 -25.10
C MET A 143 -15.32 7.98 -25.66
N CYS A 144 -14.99 6.75 -25.28
CA CYS A 144 -13.84 6.02 -25.80
C CYS A 144 -14.26 4.89 -26.74
N ASP A 145 -13.29 4.36 -27.50
CA ASP A 145 -13.52 3.31 -28.51
C ASP A 145 -13.72 1.91 -27.93
N SER A 146 -13.73 1.76 -26.58
CA SER A 146 -13.94 0.46 -25.95
C SER A 146 -15.32 -0.10 -26.28
N GLN A 147 -15.36 -1.35 -26.74
CA GLN A 147 -16.58 -2.09 -27.03
C GLN A 147 -16.88 -3.16 -25.98
N HIS A 148 -16.20 -3.11 -24.84
CA HIS A 148 -16.34 -4.09 -23.78
C HIS A 148 -17.82 -4.23 -23.34
N GLY A 149 -18.33 -5.48 -23.37
CA GLY A 149 -19.72 -5.76 -23.00
C GLY A 149 -20.80 -5.10 -23.86
N GLY A 150 -20.45 -4.49 -25.03
CA GLY A 150 -21.38 -3.80 -25.90
C GLY A 150 -21.97 -2.51 -25.35
N ALA A 151 -21.39 -1.95 -24.30
CA ALA A 151 -21.81 -0.70 -23.67
C ALA A 151 -21.04 0.51 -24.22
N VAL A 152 -21.59 1.71 -24.01
CA VAL A 152 -20.87 2.97 -24.25
C VAL A 152 -20.06 3.31 -23.03
N TRP A 153 -18.78 3.56 -23.24
CA TRP A 153 -17.83 3.85 -22.16
C TRP A 153 -17.25 5.26 -22.32
N HIS A 154 -17.11 5.95 -21.20
CA HIS A 154 -16.40 7.22 -21.05
C HIS A 154 -15.03 6.96 -20.40
N GLN A 155 -13.96 7.50 -20.97
CA GLN A 155 -12.66 7.48 -20.33
C GLN A 155 -12.58 8.59 -19.30
N MET A 156 -12.16 8.23 -18.11
CA MET A 156 -11.95 9.18 -17.02
C MET A 156 -10.50 9.13 -16.56
N ARG A 157 -9.90 10.30 -16.42
CA ARG A 157 -8.50 10.45 -16.03
C ARG A 157 -8.35 11.30 -14.79
N LEU A 158 -7.53 10.82 -13.86
CA LEU A 158 -7.03 11.59 -12.73
C LEU A 158 -5.54 11.81 -12.91
N GLU A 159 -5.12 13.00 -13.30
CA GLU A 159 -3.71 13.34 -13.39
C GLU A 159 -3.08 13.61 -12.03
N LYS A 160 -1.79 13.37 -11.90
CA LYS A 160 -0.98 13.60 -10.69
C LYS A 160 -1.17 14.98 -10.09
N SER A 161 -1.29 16.02 -10.93
CA SER A 161 -1.54 17.40 -10.51
C SER A 161 -2.84 17.58 -9.73
N ASN A 162 -3.83 16.71 -10.00
CA ASN A 162 -5.16 16.76 -9.42
C ASN A 162 -5.32 15.83 -8.20
N ILE A 163 -4.32 14.97 -7.93
CA ILE A 163 -4.35 14.08 -6.76
C ILE A 163 -4.12 14.89 -5.49
N LYS A 164 -5.15 15.04 -4.67
CA LYS A 164 -5.06 15.65 -3.35
C LYS A 164 -4.42 14.66 -2.37
N ARG A 165 -3.21 14.94 -1.92
CA ARG A 165 -2.54 14.12 -0.90
C ARG A 165 -3.19 14.31 0.47
N ASP A 166 -3.43 13.22 1.16
CA ASP A 166 -3.84 13.27 2.56
C ASP A 166 -2.61 13.42 3.47
N TYR A 167 -2.15 14.68 3.61
CA TYR A 167 -1.00 15.02 4.45
C TYR A 167 -1.19 14.64 5.92
N LYS A 168 -2.43 14.48 6.40
CA LYS A 168 -2.68 14.14 7.81
C LYS A 168 -2.21 12.73 8.13
N SER A 169 -2.44 11.76 7.23
CA SER A 169 -1.96 10.39 7.41
C SER A 169 -0.43 10.31 7.32
N GLU A 170 0.18 11.00 6.35
CA GLU A 170 1.64 11.02 6.19
C GLU A 170 2.35 11.63 7.42
N VAL A 171 1.83 12.73 7.94
CA VAL A 171 2.37 13.39 9.16
C VAL A 171 2.22 12.49 10.38
N LEU A 172 1.07 11.81 10.53
CA LEU A 172 0.85 10.89 11.66
C LEU A 172 1.82 9.70 11.60
N ASP A 173 2.04 9.10 10.43
CA ASP A 173 2.98 8.00 10.24
C ASP A 173 4.42 8.42 10.54
N CYS A 174 4.83 9.62 10.12
CA CYS A 174 6.12 10.21 10.50
C CYS A 174 6.25 10.39 12.00
N ILE A 175 5.25 10.95 12.67
CA ILE A 175 5.28 11.15 14.14
C ILE A 175 5.39 9.81 14.86
N VAL A 176 4.59 8.82 14.47
CA VAL A 176 4.63 7.48 15.08
C VAL A 176 6.02 6.85 14.91
N THR A 177 6.62 6.95 13.72
CA THR A 177 7.97 6.41 13.46
C THR A 177 9.02 7.09 14.33
N VAL A 178 9.00 8.41 14.46
CA VAL A 178 9.92 9.18 15.31
C VAL A 178 9.74 8.80 16.80
N VAL A 179 8.50 8.66 17.25
CA VAL A 179 8.21 8.25 18.66
C VAL A 179 8.76 6.85 18.93
N ILE A 180 8.52 5.90 18.02
CA ILE A 180 9.04 4.52 18.18
C ILE A 180 10.57 4.54 18.23
N ALA A 181 11.24 5.26 17.33
CA ALA A 181 12.69 5.38 17.31
C ALA A 181 13.25 6.00 18.60
N ALA A 182 12.61 7.05 19.12
CA ALA A 182 12.99 7.70 20.37
C ALA A 182 12.83 6.75 21.58
N VAL A 183 11.71 5.99 21.64
CA VAL A 183 11.48 5.00 22.70
C VAL A 183 12.52 3.88 22.64
N LEU A 184 12.82 3.37 21.46
CA LEU A 184 13.86 2.34 21.28
C LEU A 184 15.24 2.83 21.70
N ALA A 185 15.62 4.05 21.27
CA ALA A 185 16.89 4.66 21.65
C ALA A 185 16.98 4.86 23.19
N PHE A 186 15.90 5.30 23.83
CA PHE A 186 15.83 5.44 25.28
C PHE A 186 15.98 4.08 25.98
N LEU A 187 15.26 3.04 25.53
CA LEU A 187 15.35 1.69 26.09
C LEU A 187 16.77 1.10 25.96
N ILE A 188 17.38 1.24 24.80
CA ILE A 188 18.75 0.78 24.55
C ILE A 188 19.72 1.52 25.48
N GLY A 189 19.65 2.86 25.52
CA GLY A 189 20.52 3.69 26.36
C GLY A 189 20.36 3.41 27.86
N HIS A 190 19.10 3.10 28.30
CA HIS A 190 18.82 2.88 29.72
C HIS A 190 19.10 1.43 30.17
N PHE A 191 18.75 0.45 29.37
CA PHE A 191 18.81 -0.98 29.78
C PHE A 191 20.02 -1.75 29.24
N VAL A 192 20.57 -1.32 28.11
CA VAL A 192 21.61 -2.08 27.40
C VAL A 192 22.98 -1.44 27.53
N ILE A 193 23.06 -0.12 27.38
CA ILE A 193 24.32 0.62 27.31
C ILE A 193 24.61 1.30 28.65
N LEU A 194 25.83 1.15 29.12
CA LEU A 194 26.42 1.91 30.23
C LEU A 194 27.46 2.86 29.64
N ASN A 195 27.31 4.15 29.87
CA ASN A 195 28.32 5.14 29.51
C ASN A 195 28.98 5.63 30.80
N CYS A 196 30.27 5.43 30.92
CA CYS A 196 31.05 5.79 32.10
C CYS A 196 32.25 6.66 31.69
N ASN A 197 32.53 7.68 32.48
CA ASN A 197 33.76 8.44 32.38
C ASN A 197 34.76 7.91 33.44
N VAL A 198 36.05 7.83 33.13
CA VAL A 198 37.10 7.33 33.97
C VAL A 198 37.72 8.45 34.79
N PRO A 199 37.35 8.60 36.09
CA PRO A 199 37.81 9.71 36.92
C PRO A 199 39.16 9.49 37.56
N THR A 200 39.76 8.28 37.50
CA THR A 200 40.99 7.93 38.20
C THR A 200 41.95 7.14 37.35
N GLY A 201 43.26 7.31 37.59
CA GLY A 201 44.32 6.69 36.81
C GLY A 201 44.75 5.28 37.26
N SER A 202 43.89 4.51 37.96
CA SER A 202 44.27 3.18 38.47
C SER A 202 44.52 2.12 37.40
N MET A 203 44.15 2.40 36.16
CA MET A 203 44.34 1.51 34.98
C MET A 203 45.04 2.19 33.81
N LEU A 204 45.97 3.12 34.09
CA LEU A 204 46.61 4.01 33.10
C LEU A 204 47.29 3.30 31.92
N GLU A 205 47.68 2.03 32.05
CA GLU A 205 48.28 1.28 30.95
C GLU A 205 47.23 0.72 29.96
N THR A 206 45.96 0.64 30.39
CA THR A 206 44.88 0.04 29.58
C THR A 206 43.79 1.08 29.24
N ILE A 207 43.48 1.96 30.21
CA ILE A 207 42.40 2.98 30.10
C ILE A 207 42.98 4.29 30.62
N GLN A 208 42.81 5.39 29.86
CA GLN A 208 43.31 6.70 30.20
C GLN A 208 42.32 7.50 31.04
N LEU A 209 42.85 8.50 31.77
CA LEU A 209 42.03 9.48 32.48
C LEU A 209 41.14 10.23 31.48
N ASP A 210 39.91 10.46 31.85
CA ASP A 210 38.89 11.12 31.07
C ASP A 210 38.38 10.35 29.82
N ASP A 211 38.78 9.08 29.65
CA ASP A 211 38.21 8.23 28.63
C ASP A 211 36.69 8.00 28.88
N ASN A 212 35.91 8.05 27.80
CA ASN A 212 34.53 7.63 27.82
C ASN A 212 34.45 6.13 27.42
N ILE A 213 34.01 5.30 28.35
CA ILE A 213 33.86 3.86 28.12
C ILE A 213 32.39 3.54 27.91
N ILE A 214 32.12 2.77 26.85
CA ILE A 214 30.78 2.22 26.57
C ILE A 214 30.78 0.77 27.02
N GLY A 215 30.02 0.46 28.07
CA GLY A 215 29.85 -0.88 28.61
C GLY A 215 28.48 -1.46 28.31
N SER A 216 28.35 -2.79 28.46
CA SER A 216 27.07 -3.50 28.36
C SER A 216 26.52 -3.76 29.76
N ARG A 217 25.28 -3.36 30.01
CA ARG A 217 24.54 -3.70 31.25
C ARG A 217 24.01 -5.12 31.26
N LEU A 218 23.97 -5.78 30.12
CA LEU A 218 23.33 -7.10 29.96
C LEU A 218 24.30 -8.25 30.11
N THR A 219 25.59 -8.05 29.86
CA THR A 219 26.60 -9.13 29.80
C THR A 219 26.56 -10.00 31.03
N TYR A 220 26.67 -9.43 32.24
CA TYR A 220 26.69 -10.18 33.46
C TYR A 220 25.32 -10.49 34.08
N LYS A 221 24.25 -10.29 33.32
CA LYS A 221 22.93 -10.87 33.65
C LYS A 221 22.77 -12.29 33.12
N PHE A 222 23.59 -12.67 32.16
CA PHE A 222 23.49 -13.95 31.43
C PHE A 222 24.81 -14.78 31.47
N SER A 223 25.92 -14.19 31.91
CA SER A 223 27.21 -14.87 32.06
C SER A 223 27.93 -14.39 33.33
N ASP A 224 28.73 -15.24 33.96
CA ASP A 224 29.62 -14.85 35.05
C ASP A 224 30.90 -14.16 34.50
N PRO A 225 31.52 -13.20 35.26
CA PRO A 225 32.74 -12.54 34.86
C PRO A 225 33.90 -13.55 34.73
N GLU A 226 34.67 -13.43 33.65
CA GLU A 226 35.85 -14.26 33.42
C GLU A 226 37.16 -13.49 33.71
N ARG A 227 38.27 -14.22 33.87
CA ARG A 227 39.54 -13.61 34.14
C ARG A 227 40.05 -12.82 32.92
N GLY A 228 40.13 -11.51 33.06
CA GLY A 228 40.54 -10.58 32.01
C GLY A 228 39.40 -9.62 31.59
N ASP A 229 38.20 -9.84 32.10
CA ASP A 229 37.07 -8.92 31.87
C ASP A 229 37.28 -7.62 32.66
N ILE A 230 36.86 -6.51 32.02
CA ILE A 230 36.76 -5.21 32.70
C ILE A 230 35.32 -5.05 33.15
N ALA A 231 35.10 -5.25 34.45
CA ALA A 231 33.78 -5.07 35.05
C ALA A 231 33.65 -3.67 35.67
N ILE A 232 32.52 -3.02 35.45
CA ILE A 232 32.18 -1.70 35.98
C ILE A 232 31.07 -1.92 37.02
N PHE A 233 31.34 -1.55 38.26
CA PHE A 233 30.43 -1.69 39.40
C PHE A 233 29.80 -0.35 39.78
#